data_9be40082ec5b24b82bfcc9cd27244557
#
_entry.id   9be40082ec5b24b82bfcc9cd27244557
#
_cell.length_a   1.000
_cell.length_b   1.000
_cell.length_c   1.000
_cell.angle_alpha   90.00
_cell.angle_beta   90.00
_cell.angle_gamma   90.00
#
_symmetry.space_group_name_H-M   'P 1'
#
loop_
_entity.id
_entity.type
_entity.pdbx_description
1 polymer ?
#
loop_
_entity_poly.entity_id
_entity_poly.type
_entity_poly.pdbx_seq_one_letter_code
_entity_poly.pdbx_strand_id
1 'polypeptide(L)'
;LYNDSIWMLSKDKLIIDYNITRKGRGFFGRKNIDYSNFVFNQPTDKEIYNRVEKIIKEEDLDEKPDSFWVETRPDTLTEQEEGVYTMIDSIQKIPAFKRTMDIVFLLISGWQSVGMIEIGPLPSFYSFNDVEGFRLRTGFRTTQKFSKKSMFEVYGAYGFRDEEWKGMFAYTYSFNKNFLDNPQNRVTVSYQKETIFPGQDLQFLNDDNFLLSFRRGNSDQ
;
A
#
# COMPACT_ATOMS: atom_id res chain seq x y z
N LEU A 1 -2.17 -36.97 8.77
CA LEU A 1 -2.95 -37.33 9.95
C LEU A 1 -2.20 -36.88 11.18
N TYR A 2 -2.88 -36.23 12.11
CA TYR A 2 -2.36 -35.92 13.43
C TYR A 2 -2.82 -36.98 14.40
N ASN A 3 -1.89 -37.62 15.12
CA ASN A 3 -2.14 -38.73 16.04
C ASN A 3 -3.03 -39.83 15.44
N ASP A 4 -2.86 -40.15 14.16
CA ASP A 4 -3.59 -41.19 13.41
C ASP A 4 -5.13 -41.08 13.43
N SER A 5 -5.65 -39.94 13.93
CA SER A 5 -7.10 -39.80 14.15
C SER A 5 -7.69 -38.53 13.49
N ILE A 6 -6.90 -37.48 13.31
CA ILE A 6 -7.40 -36.18 12.85
C ILE A 6 -6.69 -35.77 11.55
N TRP A 7 -7.48 -35.48 10.53
CA TRP A 7 -6.94 -34.91 9.27
C TRP A 7 -6.68 -33.43 9.43
N MET A 8 -5.44 -33.03 9.16
CA MET A 8 -5.02 -31.63 9.17
C MET A 8 -4.42 -31.24 7.83
N LEU A 9 -4.64 -30.01 7.42
CA LEU A 9 -3.99 -29.45 6.24
C LEU A 9 -2.49 -29.30 6.55
N SER A 10 -1.65 -30.02 5.83
CA SER A 10 -0.20 -29.96 6.03
C SER A 10 0.49 -29.03 5.05
N LYS A 11 -0.06 -28.90 3.85
CA LYS A 11 0.55 -28.07 2.80
C LYS A 11 -0.53 -27.49 1.88
N ASP A 12 -0.43 -26.21 1.61
CA ASP A 12 -1.22 -25.48 0.63
C ASP A 12 -0.30 -24.91 -0.45
N LYS A 13 -0.66 -25.14 -1.71
CA LYS A 13 0.10 -24.64 -2.88
C LYS A 13 -0.83 -23.81 -3.75
N LEU A 14 -0.57 -22.52 -3.81
CA LEU A 14 -1.25 -21.60 -4.70
C LEU A 14 -0.37 -21.26 -5.89
N ILE A 15 -0.92 -21.46 -7.09
CA ILE A 15 -0.28 -21.06 -8.35
C ILE A 15 -1.18 -20.02 -9.00
N ILE A 16 -0.62 -18.87 -9.32
CA ILE A 16 -1.30 -17.77 -9.97
C ILE A 16 -0.61 -17.52 -11.29
N ASP A 17 -1.35 -17.63 -12.39
CA ASP A 17 -0.94 -17.20 -13.72
C ASP A 17 -1.85 -16.05 -14.14
N TYR A 18 -1.29 -14.86 -14.22
CA TYR A 18 -2.06 -13.65 -14.51
C TYR A 18 -1.47 -12.88 -15.69
N ASN A 19 -2.27 -12.71 -16.72
CA ASN A 19 -1.93 -11.94 -17.92
C ASN A 19 -2.66 -10.60 -17.93
N ILE A 20 -1.92 -9.49 -17.93
CA ILE A 20 -2.50 -8.14 -17.98
C ILE A 20 -3.11 -7.86 -19.35
N THR A 21 -2.51 -8.39 -20.42
CA THR A 21 -2.99 -8.22 -21.79
C THR A 21 -2.97 -9.54 -22.55
N ARG A 22 -3.83 -9.67 -23.57
CA ARG A 22 -3.90 -10.90 -24.41
C ARG A 22 -2.60 -11.25 -25.14
N LYS A 23 -1.71 -10.28 -25.36
CA LYS A 23 -0.43 -10.45 -26.08
C LYS A 23 0.79 -10.10 -25.24
N GLY A 24 0.60 -9.70 -23.98
CA GLY A 24 1.66 -9.31 -23.05
C GLY A 24 2.24 -10.50 -22.29
N ARG A 25 3.38 -10.26 -21.66
CA ARG A 25 3.94 -11.20 -20.68
C ARG A 25 3.12 -11.11 -19.41
N GLY A 26 2.77 -12.26 -18.85
CA GLY A 26 2.05 -12.37 -17.58
C GLY A 26 2.98 -12.49 -16.39
N PHE A 27 2.36 -12.51 -15.22
CA PHE A 27 3.02 -12.82 -13.94
C PHE A 27 2.69 -14.24 -13.55
N PHE A 28 3.70 -14.99 -13.20
CA PHE A 28 3.57 -16.32 -12.65
C PHE A 28 4.01 -16.29 -11.19
N GLY A 29 3.07 -16.53 -10.28
CA GLY A 29 3.30 -16.54 -8.84
C GLY A 29 3.09 -17.93 -8.25
N ARG A 30 3.96 -18.34 -7.34
CA ARG A 30 3.79 -19.53 -6.50
C ARG A 30 3.81 -19.12 -5.03
N LYS A 31 2.89 -19.67 -4.27
CA LYS A 31 2.87 -19.55 -2.81
C LYS A 31 2.72 -20.93 -2.22
N ASN A 32 3.71 -21.34 -1.43
CA ASN A 32 3.67 -22.58 -0.66
C ASN A 32 3.47 -22.20 0.81
N ILE A 33 2.52 -22.83 1.47
CA ILE A 33 2.27 -22.68 2.90
C ILE A 33 2.35 -24.07 3.51
N ASP A 34 3.24 -24.23 4.47
CA ASP A 34 3.40 -25.47 5.22
C ASP A 34 2.85 -25.23 6.63
N TYR A 35 2.03 -26.17 7.11
CA TYR A 35 1.42 -26.15 8.43
C TYR A 35 2.04 -27.25 9.27
N SER A 36 2.59 -26.89 10.42
CA SER A 36 3.23 -27.79 11.38
C SER A 36 2.90 -27.41 12.82
N ASN A 37 3.33 -28.23 13.77
CA ASN A 37 3.20 -27.95 15.20
C ASN A 37 1.75 -27.69 15.65
N PHE A 38 0.81 -28.54 15.18
CA PHE A 38 -0.58 -28.44 15.59
C PHE A 38 -0.74 -28.73 17.08
N VAL A 39 -1.45 -27.84 17.76
CA VAL A 39 -1.75 -27.95 19.18
C VAL A 39 -3.26 -28.02 19.37
N PHE A 40 -3.73 -29.03 20.09
CA PHE A 40 -5.17 -29.27 20.33
C PHE A 40 -5.48 -29.15 21.80
N ASN A 41 -6.69 -28.65 22.10
CA ASN A 41 -7.27 -28.56 23.44
C ASN A 41 -6.39 -27.83 24.45
N GLN A 42 -5.50 -26.97 23.99
CA GLN A 42 -4.80 -26.04 24.87
C GLN A 42 -5.49 -24.68 24.84
N PRO A 43 -5.78 -24.09 25.99
CA PRO A 43 -6.37 -22.76 26.04
C PRO A 43 -5.38 -21.76 25.43
N THR A 44 -5.80 -21.10 24.37
CA THR A 44 -5.05 -20.00 23.78
C THR A 44 -5.32 -18.73 24.58
N ASP A 45 -4.32 -17.86 24.67
CA ASP A 45 -4.45 -16.60 25.36
C ASP A 45 -5.65 -15.80 24.80
N LYS A 46 -6.53 -15.37 25.71
CA LYS A 46 -7.73 -14.60 25.36
C LYS A 46 -7.41 -13.30 24.63
N GLU A 47 -6.23 -12.73 24.83
CA GLU A 47 -5.79 -11.55 24.13
C GLU A 47 -5.71 -11.77 22.61
N ILE A 48 -5.37 -12.98 22.15
CA ILE A 48 -5.30 -13.32 20.73
C ILE A 48 -6.66 -13.21 20.06
N TYR A 49 -7.73 -13.60 20.75
CA TYR A 49 -9.09 -13.53 20.22
C TYR A 49 -9.70 -12.12 20.28
N ASN A 50 -9.24 -11.28 21.18
CA ASN A 50 -9.75 -9.92 21.37
C ASN A 50 -8.99 -8.87 20.55
N ARG A 51 -7.94 -9.25 19.84
CA ARG A 51 -7.16 -8.33 18.98
C ARG A 51 -7.95 -7.93 17.75
N VAL A 52 -7.84 -6.66 17.38
CA VAL A 52 -8.41 -6.12 16.15
C VAL A 52 -7.61 -6.60 14.91
N GLU A 53 -6.35 -6.89 15.11
CA GLU A 53 -5.43 -7.35 14.07
C GLU A 53 -5.59 -8.85 13.82
N LYS A 54 -5.90 -9.18 12.56
CA LYS A 54 -6.00 -10.60 12.13
C LYS A 54 -4.64 -11.24 11.89
N ILE A 55 -3.62 -10.44 11.65
CA ILE A 55 -2.25 -10.88 11.38
C ILE A 55 -1.33 -10.10 12.30
N ILE A 56 -0.56 -10.83 13.09
CA ILE A 56 0.48 -10.28 13.95
C ILE A 56 1.80 -10.52 13.24
N LYS A 57 2.52 -9.44 12.92
CA LYS A 57 3.88 -9.51 12.39
C LYS A 57 4.84 -9.23 13.54
N GLU A 58 5.84 -10.09 13.73
CA GLU A 58 6.93 -9.81 14.66
C GLU A 58 7.68 -8.56 14.20
N GLU A 59 8.02 -7.68 15.12
CA GLU A 59 8.67 -6.39 14.81
C GLU A 59 10.00 -6.59 14.06
N ASP A 60 10.74 -7.66 14.38
CA ASP A 60 12.08 -7.94 13.84
C ASP A 60 12.09 -8.94 12.68
N LEU A 61 10.92 -9.26 12.11
CA LEU A 61 10.83 -10.32 11.09
C LEU A 61 11.65 -10.00 9.83
N ASP A 62 11.68 -8.73 9.44
CA ASP A 62 12.40 -8.27 8.25
C ASP A 62 13.93 -8.18 8.48
N GLU A 63 14.38 -8.24 9.74
CA GLU A 63 15.78 -8.16 10.16
C GLU A 63 16.41 -9.54 10.45
N LYS A 64 15.62 -10.62 10.34
CA LYS A 64 16.13 -11.99 10.56
C LYS A 64 17.19 -12.34 9.54
N PRO A 65 18.32 -12.93 9.95
CA PRO A 65 19.38 -13.35 9.03
C PRO A 65 18.94 -14.52 8.14
N ASP A 66 19.59 -14.68 7.01
CA ASP A 66 19.27 -15.75 6.05
C ASP A 66 19.35 -17.16 6.68
N SER A 67 20.22 -17.36 7.65
CA SER A 67 20.32 -18.63 8.41
C SER A 67 19.03 -18.99 9.11
N PHE A 68 18.33 -18.00 9.69
CA PHE A 68 17.02 -18.21 10.33
C PHE A 68 16.01 -18.78 9.34
N TRP A 69 15.98 -18.25 8.11
CA TRP A 69 15.06 -18.71 7.10
C TRP A 69 15.38 -20.09 6.57
N VAL A 70 16.67 -20.45 6.50
CA VAL A 70 17.12 -21.80 6.12
C VAL A 70 16.69 -22.83 7.17
N GLU A 71 16.85 -22.52 8.46
CA GLU A 71 16.51 -23.42 9.57
C GLU A 71 14.99 -23.55 9.76
N THR A 72 14.23 -22.47 9.53
CA THR A 72 12.80 -22.44 9.77
C THR A 72 12.00 -23.04 8.62
N ARG A 73 12.57 -23.15 7.42
CA ARG A 73 11.88 -23.76 6.28
C ARG A 73 11.68 -25.25 6.49
N PRO A 74 10.45 -25.77 6.35
CA PRO A 74 10.17 -27.20 6.45
C PRO A 74 10.76 -28.00 5.27
N ASP A 75 10.81 -27.41 4.08
CA ASP A 75 11.38 -28.00 2.88
C ASP A 75 12.60 -27.19 2.41
N THR A 76 13.63 -27.86 1.93
CA THR A 76 14.77 -27.23 1.26
C THR A 76 14.31 -26.61 -0.06
N LEU A 77 14.90 -25.46 -0.42
CA LEU A 77 14.64 -24.85 -1.72
C LEU A 77 15.05 -25.80 -2.85
N THR A 78 14.23 -25.84 -3.87
CA THR A 78 14.62 -26.47 -5.14
C THR A 78 15.63 -25.59 -5.88
N GLU A 79 16.43 -26.17 -6.76
CA GLU A 79 17.40 -25.43 -7.58
C GLU A 79 16.77 -24.28 -8.38
N GLN A 80 15.51 -24.47 -8.83
CA GLN A 80 14.74 -23.42 -9.51
C GLN A 80 14.37 -22.25 -8.57
N GLU A 81 13.98 -22.55 -7.34
CA GLU A 81 13.63 -21.54 -6.35
C GLU A 81 14.86 -20.75 -5.90
N GLU A 82 15.98 -21.43 -5.69
CA GLU A 82 17.25 -20.78 -5.37
C GLU A 82 17.73 -19.86 -6.51
N GLY A 83 17.56 -20.32 -7.75
CA GLY A 83 17.79 -19.50 -8.94
C GLY A 83 16.94 -18.23 -8.99
N VAL A 84 15.68 -18.27 -8.53
CA VAL A 84 14.80 -17.08 -8.44
C VAL A 84 15.34 -16.08 -7.42
N TYR A 85 15.79 -16.49 -6.25
CA TYR A 85 16.38 -15.59 -5.25
C TYR A 85 17.62 -14.90 -5.80
N THR A 86 18.53 -15.67 -6.40
CA THR A 86 19.75 -15.12 -7.03
C THR A 86 19.43 -14.14 -8.15
N MET A 87 18.41 -14.45 -8.95
CA MET A 87 17.93 -13.57 -10.02
C MET A 87 17.36 -12.26 -9.45
N ILE A 88 16.51 -12.31 -8.43
CA ILE A 88 15.92 -11.14 -7.78
C ILE A 88 17.01 -10.24 -7.21
N ASP A 89 17.97 -10.80 -6.48
CA ASP A 89 19.11 -10.06 -5.93
C ASP A 89 19.93 -9.35 -7.02
N SER A 90 20.11 -10.04 -8.15
CA SER A 90 20.84 -9.48 -9.28
C SER A 90 20.06 -8.35 -9.96
N ILE A 91 18.76 -8.52 -10.19
CA ILE A 91 17.89 -7.52 -10.82
C ILE A 91 17.78 -6.26 -9.94
N GLN A 92 17.63 -6.41 -8.63
CA GLN A 92 17.54 -5.28 -7.69
C GLN A 92 18.81 -4.40 -7.69
N LYS A 93 19.96 -4.96 -8.06
CA LYS A 93 21.23 -4.20 -8.20
C LYS A 93 21.31 -3.39 -9.50
N ILE A 94 20.43 -3.66 -10.48
CA ILE A 94 20.43 -2.95 -11.76
C ILE A 94 19.79 -1.57 -11.59
N PRO A 95 20.53 -0.46 -11.85
CA PRO A 95 20.00 0.90 -11.66
C PRO A 95 18.76 1.19 -12.50
N ALA A 96 18.67 0.63 -13.72
CA ALA A 96 17.51 0.78 -14.58
C ALA A 96 16.26 0.13 -13.97
N PHE A 97 16.39 -1.07 -13.40
CA PHE A 97 15.28 -1.75 -12.72
C PHE A 97 14.81 -0.95 -11.51
N LYS A 98 15.74 -0.47 -10.68
CA LYS A 98 15.41 0.35 -9.50
C LYS A 98 14.62 1.60 -9.89
N ARG A 99 15.09 2.34 -10.90
CA ARG A 99 14.37 3.52 -11.41
C ARG A 99 12.97 3.19 -11.94
N THR A 100 12.84 2.06 -12.65
CA THR A 100 11.54 1.61 -13.16
C THR A 100 10.60 1.28 -12.02
N MET A 101 11.08 0.57 -10.99
CA MET A 101 10.30 0.26 -9.80
C MET A 101 9.91 1.51 -9.01
N ASP A 102 10.82 2.48 -8.87
CA ASP A 102 10.53 3.77 -8.24
C ASP A 102 9.40 4.50 -8.98
N ILE A 103 9.40 4.49 -10.32
CA ILE A 103 8.32 5.07 -11.14
C ILE A 103 7.00 4.29 -10.94
N VAL A 104 7.05 2.97 -10.94
CA VAL A 104 5.85 2.13 -10.71
C VAL A 104 5.27 2.39 -9.33
N PHE A 105 6.10 2.42 -8.29
CA PHE A 105 5.65 2.75 -6.94
C PHE A 105 5.09 4.16 -6.85
N LEU A 106 5.71 5.12 -7.52
CA LEU A 106 5.24 6.49 -7.59
C LEU A 106 3.85 6.59 -8.23
N LEU A 107 3.61 5.86 -9.32
CA LEU A 107 2.30 5.82 -10.00
C LEU A 107 1.24 5.12 -9.15
N ILE A 108 1.60 4.08 -8.40
CA ILE A 108 0.67 3.33 -7.55
C ILE A 108 0.37 4.09 -6.26
N SER A 109 1.40 4.58 -5.56
CA SER A 109 1.26 5.29 -4.30
C SER A 109 0.79 6.73 -4.48
N GLY A 110 1.14 7.33 -5.62
CA GLY A 110 0.94 8.74 -5.90
C GLY A 110 1.86 9.69 -5.12
N TRP A 111 2.71 9.17 -4.23
CA TRP A 111 3.54 9.98 -3.35
C TRP A 111 5.02 9.71 -3.55
N GLN A 112 5.81 10.79 -3.68
CA GLN A 112 7.26 10.75 -3.76
C GLN A 112 7.87 11.10 -2.42
N SER A 113 8.55 10.16 -1.79
CA SER A 113 9.28 10.41 -0.55
C SER A 113 10.55 11.21 -0.78
N VAL A 114 10.68 12.34 -0.07
CA VAL A 114 11.88 13.19 -0.07
C VAL A 114 12.29 13.44 1.40
N GLY A 115 13.04 12.51 1.96
CA GLY A 115 13.50 12.61 3.34
C GLY A 115 12.37 12.52 4.39
N MET A 116 12.08 13.64 5.06
CA MET A 116 11.05 13.72 6.10
C MET A 116 9.65 14.04 5.57
N ILE A 117 9.53 14.32 4.27
CA ILE A 117 8.27 14.68 3.62
C ILE A 117 8.01 13.79 2.41
N GLU A 118 6.75 13.70 2.02
CA GLU A 118 6.28 13.12 0.76
C GLU A 118 5.56 14.19 -0.02
N ILE A 119 5.84 14.26 -1.32
CA ILE A 119 5.21 15.19 -2.27
C ILE A 119 4.20 14.41 -3.09
N GLY A 120 3.00 14.94 -3.26
CA GLY A 120 1.91 14.29 -4.00
C GLY A 120 0.55 14.92 -3.69
N PRO A 121 -0.53 14.21 -4.02
CA PRO A 121 -0.56 13.00 -4.83
C PRO A 121 -0.40 13.29 -6.34
N LEU A 122 0.49 12.58 -7.01
CA LEU A 122 0.77 12.77 -8.44
C LEU A 122 -0.44 12.58 -9.36
N PRO A 123 -1.33 11.55 -9.13
CA PRO A 123 -2.51 11.40 -9.97
C PRO A 123 -3.46 12.61 -9.97
N SER A 124 -3.39 13.44 -8.93
CA SER A 124 -4.19 14.66 -8.78
C SER A 124 -3.42 15.94 -9.10
N PHE A 125 -2.17 15.83 -9.57
CA PHE A 125 -1.33 16.99 -9.87
C PHE A 125 -1.99 17.89 -10.91
N TYR A 126 -2.65 17.33 -11.90
CA TYR A 126 -3.51 18.05 -12.83
C TYR A 126 -4.83 17.32 -13.03
N SER A 127 -5.89 18.08 -13.22
CA SER A 127 -7.21 17.56 -13.55
C SER A 127 -7.96 18.57 -14.42
N PHE A 128 -9.03 18.11 -15.04
CA PHE A 128 -9.92 18.97 -15.81
C PHE A 128 -11.37 18.70 -15.41
N ASN A 129 -12.10 19.76 -15.14
CA ASN A 129 -13.53 19.70 -14.86
C ASN A 129 -14.24 20.97 -15.38
N ASP A 130 -15.57 20.92 -15.50
CA ASP A 130 -16.35 21.99 -16.12
C ASP A 130 -16.40 23.28 -15.30
N VAL A 131 -16.17 23.22 -14.00
CA VAL A 131 -16.21 24.39 -13.12
C VAL A 131 -14.86 25.11 -13.10
N GLU A 132 -13.78 24.37 -12.83
CA GLU A 132 -12.45 24.90 -12.65
C GLU A 132 -11.62 24.98 -13.96
N GLY A 133 -12.12 24.27 -15.00
CA GLY A 133 -11.36 24.06 -16.22
C GLY A 133 -10.12 23.19 -15.96
N PHE A 134 -8.99 23.61 -16.48
CA PHE A 134 -7.71 23.01 -16.11
C PHE A 134 -7.35 23.41 -14.68
N ARG A 135 -6.97 22.42 -13.88
CA ARG A 135 -6.60 22.59 -12.47
C ARG A 135 -5.24 22.01 -12.21
N LEU A 136 -4.39 22.74 -11.52
CA LEU A 136 -3.13 22.25 -10.96
C LEU A 136 -3.26 22.12 -9.45
N ARG A 137 -2.78 21.01 -8.90
CA ARG A 137 -2.74 20.73 -7.46
C ARG A 137 -1.37 20.19 -7.09
N THR A 138 -0.82 20.66 -5.99
CA THR A 138 0.37 20.06 -5.38
C THR A 138 0.21 20.03 -3.88
N GLY A 139 0.76 19.01 -3.25
CA GLY A 139 0.68 18.86 -1.82
C GLY A 139 1.90 18.15 -1.26
N PHE A 140 1.98 18.15 0.05
CA PHE A 140 2.99 17.39 0.78
C PHE A 140 2.43 16.92 2.12
N ARG A 141 3.00 15.84 2.63
CA ARG A 141 2.75 15.34 3.96
C ARG A 141 4.06 14.93 4.64
N THR A 142 4.07 14.98 5.97
CA THR A 142 5.21 14.51 6.74
C THR A 142 5.18 12.99 6.89
N THR A 143 6.36 12.39 6.95
CA THR A 143 6.56 10.94 7.11
C THR A 143 6.84 10.57 8.57
N GLN A 144 6.92 9.27 8.86
CA GLN A 144 7.37 8.75 10.16
C GLN A 144 8.79 9.20 10.55
N LYS A 145 9.63 9.56 9.56
CA LYS A 145 10.97 10.12 9.81
C LYS A 145 10.91 11.51 10.45
N PHE A 146 9.83 12.25 10.19
CA PHE A 146 9.58 13.53 10.85
C PHE A 146 9.06 13.31 12.27
N SER A 147 8.00 12.53 12.42
CA SER A 147 7.41 12.20 13.73
C SER A 147 6.62 10.90 13.65
N LYS A 148 6.76 10.06 14.69
CA LYS A 148 5.96 8.84 14.82
C LYS A 148 4.52 9.09 15.28
N LYS A 149 4.26 10.26 15.89
CA LYS A 149 2.95 10.59 16.48
C LYS A 149 2.20 11.68 15.76
N SER A 150 2.90 12.57 15.07
CA SER A 150 2.32 13.76 14.44
C SER A 150 2.51 13.72 12.95
N MET A 151 1.44 13.95 12.20
CA MET A 151 1.44 14.05 10.75
C MET A 151 0.79 15.35 10.31
N PHE A 152 1.46 16.09 9.45
CA PHE A 152 0.93 17.26 8.74
C PHE A 152 0.68 16.90 7.29
N GLU A 153 -0.45 17.32 6.76
CA GLU A 153 -0.78 17.20 5.35
C GLU A 153 -1.30 18.54 4.85
N VAL A 154 -0.78 18.97 3.72
CA VAL A 154 -1.13 20.26 3.10
C VAL A 154 -1.19 20.09 1.59
N TYR A 155 -2.18 20.68 0.95
CA TYR A 155 -2.14 20.90 -0.48
C TYR A 155 -2.68 22.29 -0.86
N GLY A 156 -2.21 22.77 -2.02
CA GLY A 156 -2.77 23.92 -2.71
C GLY A 156 -3.15 23.53 -4.14
N ALA A 157 -4.24 24.11 -4.62
CA ALA A 157 -4.74 23.93 -5.97
C ALA A 157 -5.20 25.25 -6.55
N TYR A 158 -5.09 25.39 -7.88
CA TYR A 158 -5.57 26.54 -8.62
C TYR A 158 -6.35 26.11 -9.85
N GLY A 159 -7.58 26.58 -9.96
CA GLY A 159 -8.44 26.40 -11.13
C GLY A 159 -8.26 27.59 -12.09
N PHE A 160 -8.01 27.29 -13.37
CA PHE A 160 -7.73 28.33 -14.36
C PHE A 160 -8.99 28.96 -14.95
N ARG A 161 -10.15 28.32 -14.80
CA ARG A 161 -11.42 28.84 -15.31
C ARG A 161 -12.17 29.67 -14.27
N ASP A 162 -12.19 29.20 -13.03
CA ASP A 162 -12.80 29.94 -11.92
C ASP A 162 -11.84 30.92 -11.24
N GLU A 163 -10.56 30.86 -11.59
CA GLU A 163 -9.48 31.74 -11.08
C GLU A 163 -9.36 31.74 -9.55
N GLU A 164 -9.74 30.60 -8.91
CA GLU A 164 -9.75 30.49 -7.45
C GLU A 164 -8.63 29.58 -6.92
N TRP A 165 -8.07 30.02 -5.77
CA TRP A 165 -7.20 29.19 -4.96
C TRP A 165 -8.00 28.35 -3.99
N LYS A 166 -7.66 27.08 -3.94
CA LYS A 166 -8.21 26.05 -3.07
C LYS A 166 -7.11 25.34 -2.32
N GLY A 167 -7.44 24.71 -1.22
CA GLY A 167 -6.43 24.01 -0.46
C GLY A 167 -6.96 23.36 0.80
N MET A 168 -6.11 22.55 1.39
CA MET A 168 -6.36 21.87 2.65
C MET A 168 -5.11 21.92 3.52
N PHE A 169 -5.35 22.01 4.81
CA PHE A 169 -4.40 21.76 5.86
C PHE A 169 -4.99 20.74 6.82
N ALA A 170 -4.26 19.70 7.16
CA ALA A 170 -4.65 18.74 8.17
C ALA A 170 -3.49 18.44 9.12
N TYR A 171 -3.82 18.32 10.38
CA TYR A 171 -2.94 17.88 11.43
C TYR A 171 -3.53 16.65 12.12
N THR A 172 -2.76 15.56 12.15
CA THR A 172 -3.14 14.32 12.82
C THR A 172 -2.18 14.05 13.97
N TYR A 173 -2.73 13.79 15.14
CA TYR A 173 -1.99 13.33 16.31
C TYR A 173 -2.46 11.94 16.72
N SER A 174 -1.51 11.01 16.86
CA SER A 174 -1.76 9.65 17.32
C SER A 174 -1.42 9.50 18.80
N PHE A 175 -2.32 8.89 19.54
CA PHE A 175 -2.12 8.50 20.92
C PHE A 175 -1.33 7.19 21.05
N ASN A 176 -1.20 6.43 19.96
CA ASN A 176 -0.36 5.25 19.88
C ASN A 176 1.12 5.62 19.82
N LYS A 177 2.01 4.62 19.97
CA LYS A 177 3.46 4.83 19.81
C LYS A 177 3.81 5.31 18.41
N ASN A 178 3.06 4.81 17.39
CA ASN A 178 3.19 5.18 16.00
C ASN A 178 1.79 5.41 15.41
N PHE A 179 1.63 6.38 14.50
CA PHE A 179 0.34 6.66 13.86
C PHE A 179 -0.14 5.56 12.88
N LEU A 180 0.72 4.61 12.52
CA LEU A 180 0.36 3.42 11.75
C LEU A 180 -0.07 2.23 12.60
N ASP A 181 0.13 2.28 13.93
CA ASP A 181 -0.24 1.18 14.82
C ASP A 181 -1.75 0.97 14.82
N ASN A 182 -2.17 -0.29 14.82
CA ASN A 182 -3.56 -0.68 14.97
C ASN A 182 -3.82 -1.22 16.41
N PRO A 183 -5.00 -1.00 16.96
CA PRO A 183 -6.10 -0.16 16.46
C PRO A 183 -5.73 1.32 16.45
N GLN A 184 -6.17 2.03 15.39
CA GLN A 184 -5.84 3.45 15.26
C GLN A 184 -6.55 4.29 16.30
N ASN A 185 -5.79 4.95 17.17
CA ASN A 185 -6.26 5.88 18.17
C ASN A 185 -5.66 7.25 17.89
N ARG A 186 -6.36 8.08 17.12
CA ARG A 186 -5.87 9.36 16.63
C ARG A 186 -6.95 10.42 16.54
N VAL A 187 -6.54 11.68 16.61
CA VAL A 187 -7.37 12.86 16.33
C VAL A 187 -6.78 13.59 15.14
N THR A 188 -7.65 13.95 14.20
CA THR A 188 -7.30 14.77 13.04
C THR A 188 -8.12 16.05 13.07
N VAL A 189 -7.44 17.18 12.92
CA VAL A 189 -8.05 18.49 12.72
C VAL A 189 -7.69 18.95 11.33
N SER A 190 -8.69 19.31 10.52
CA SER A 190 -8.45 19.75 9.16
C SER A 190 -9.29 20.97 8.81
N TYR A 191 -8.76 21.80 7.94
CA TYR A 191 -9.46 22.88 7.26
C TYR A 191 -9.27 22.71 5.76
N GLN A 192 -10.39 22.79 5.01
CA GLN A 192 -10.39 22.59 3.57
C GLN A 192 -11.30 23.63 2.91
N LYS A 193 -10.78 24.26 1.85
CA LYS A 193 -11.55 25.02 0.87
C LYS A 193 -11.45 24.28 -0.46
N GLU A 194 -12.56 23.72 -0.95
CA GLU A 194 -12.58 22.88 -2.15
C GLU A 194 -13.90 23.08 -2.91
N THR A 195 -13.89 22.83 -4.23
CA THR A 195 -15.10 22.73 -5.03
C THR A 195 -15.66 21.32 -4.89
N ILE A 196 -16.88 21.20 -4.35
CA ILE A 196 -17.56 19.91 -4.16
C ILE A 196 -18.54 19.71 -5.31
N PHE A 197 -18.46 18.58 -5.98
CA PHE A 197 -19.40 18.18 -7.01
C PHE A 197 -20.48 17.27 -6.42
N PRO A 198 -21.74 17.37 -6.89
CA PRO A 198 -22.78 16.45 -6.48
C PRO A 198 -22.35 14.99 -6.70
N GLY A 199 -22.44 14.16 -5.64
CA GLY A 199 -22.06 12.75 -5.68
C GLY A 199 -20.58 12.45 -5.37
N GLN A 200 -19.75 13.45 -5.11
CA GLN A 200 -18.33 13.27 -4.73
C GLN A 200 -18.18 12.65 -3.33
N ASP A 201 -19.18 12.79 -2.47
CA ASP A 201 -19.21 12.21 -1.12
C ASP A 201 -19.37 10.67 -1.11
N LEU A 202 -19.56 10.04 -2.26
CA LEU A 202 -19.55 8.60 -2.38
C LEU A 202 -18.12 8.10 -2.16
N GLN A 203 -17.91 7.32 -1.10
CA GLN A 203 -16.58 6.85 -0.59
C GLN A 203 -15.68 6.15 -1.62
N PHE A 204 -16.20 5.79 -2.78
CA PHE A 204 -15.45 5.14 -3.87
C PHE A 204 -15.11 6.11 -5.02
N LEU A 205 -15.55 7.37 -4.98
CA LEU A 205 -15.12 8.41 -5.91
C LEU A 205 -14.06 9.24 -5.21
N ASN A 206 -12.82 8.87 -5.42
CA ASN A 206 -11.69 9.69 -4.99
C ASN A 206 -11.66 11.02 -5.75
N ASP A 207 -10.91 11.97 -5.20
CA ASP A 207 -10.64 13.29 -5.77
C ASP A 207 -10.45 13.29 -7.29
N ASP A 208 -10.80 14.39 -7.92
CA ASP A 208 -10.52 14.61 -9.35
C ASP A 208 -9.06 14.31 -9.67
N ASN A 209 -8.86 13.38 -10.59
CA ASN A 209 -7.56 12.99 -11.08
C ASN A 209 -7.55 12.93 -12.61
N PHE A 210 -6.35 12.83 -13.20
CA PHE A 210 -6.21 12.84 -14.66
C PHE A 210 -6.96 11.69 -15.36
N LEU A 211 -7.11 10.53 -14.73
CA LEU A 211 -7.85 9.38 -15.30
C LEU A 211 -9.35 9.65 -15.37
N LEU A 212 -9.91 10.33 -14.37
CA LEU A 212 -11.31 10.76 -14.38
C LEU A 212 -11.57 11.83 -15.42
N SER A 213 -10.60 12.72 -15.67
CA SER A 213 -10.68 13.75 -16.70
C SER A 213 -10.85 13.17 -18.11
N PHE A 214 -10.19 12.05 -18.42
CA PHE A 214 -10.38 11.34 -19.71
C PHE A 214 -11.75 10.68 -19.83
N ARG A 215 -12.34 10.24 -18.74
CA ARG A 215 -13.63 9.56 -18.73
C ARG A 215 -14.80 10.51 -18.94
N ARG A 216 -14.71 11.74 -18.42
CA ARG A 216 -15.77 12.76 -18.55
C ARG A 216 -15.93 13.30 -19.97
N GLY A 217 -14.87 13.35 -20.76
CA GLY A 217 -14.93 13.80 -22.15
C GLY A 217 -15.78 12.93 -23.11
N ASN A 218 -16.23 11.74 -22.66
CA ASN A 218 -17.05 10.82 -23.46
C ASN A 218 -18.52 10.71 -23.03
N SER A 219 -18.98 11.49 -22.07
CA SER A 219 -20.35 11.40 -21.53
C SER A 219 -21.35 12.38 -22.17
N ASP A 220 -20.92 13.22 -23.09
CA ASP A 220 -21.76 14.22 -23.78
C ASP A 220 -22.09 13.83 -25.24
N GLN A 221 -22.19 12.52 -25.54
CA GLN A 221 -22.74 12.04 -26.82
C GLN A 221 -23.97 11.18 -26.61
#